data_7cdfb6fed500dac271f75bfae3a40a88
#
_entry.id   7cdfb6fed500dac271f75bfae3a40a88
#
_cell.length_a   1.000
_cell.length_b   1.000
_cell.length_c   1.000
_cell.angle_alpha   90.00
_cell.angle_beta   90.00
_cell.angle_gamma   90.00
#
_symmetry.space_group_name_H-M   'P 1'
#
loop_
_entity.id
_entity.type
_entity.pdbx_description
1 polymer ?
#
loop_
_entity_poly.entity_id
_entity_poly.type
_entity_poly.pdbx_seq_one_letter_code
_entity_poly.pdbx_strand_id
1 'polypeptide(L)'
;IEATEVKVGLSVGQLTLVPGKPLKIQLQDRNLAVVGKASQIEVRVWTDSGDEEFFNLIPFGDSKTKFEGQMPTAMGKKVKGDHVLQVLGSDVVYYDFSDRFRMTSKITEDTKAAINVAADAELYASSGRILSKEEQEERALEKLIRDKMKMEDSLISSVALGTVRADNEIKPGNNINVRVIDFDQNVSTNRDRI
;
A
#
# COMPACT_ATOMS: atom_id res chain seq x y z
N ILE A 1 19.58 18.18 34.81
CA ILE A 1 19.90 18.02 33.37
C ILE A 1 19.21 16.74 32.96
N GLU A 2 18.01 16.87 32.40
CA GLU A 2 17.31 15.73 31.83
C GLU A 2 18.09 15.25 30.62
N ALA A 3 18.55 14.01 30.67
CA ALA A 3 19.11 13.33 29.52
C ALA A 3 17.99 13.14 28.50
N THR A 4 17.98 13.95 27.44
CA THR A 4 17.09 13.75 26.29
C THR A 4 17.51 12.43 25.65
N GLU A 5 16.70 11.40 25.83
CA GLU A 5 16.86 10.09 25.18
C GLU A 5 16.87 10.32 23.67
N VAL A 6 18.03 10.26 23.06
CA VAL A 6 18.16 10.39 21.60
C VAL A 6 17.75 9.04 21.02
N LYS A 7 16.51 8.93 20.58
CA LYS A 7 16.04 7.75 19.83
C LYS A 7 16.84 7.64 18.55
N VAL A 8 17.67 6.62 18.47
CA VAL A 8 18.27 6.18 17.21
C VAL A 8 17.16 5.53 16.40
N GLY A 9 16.83 6.09 15.27
CA GLY A 9 15.72 5.57 14.46
C GLY A 9 15.99 5.69 12.96
N LEU A 10 15.61 4.64 12.26
CA LEU A 10 15.43 4.68 10.83
C LEU A 10 14.19 5.53 10.51
N SER A 11 14.25 6.30 9.45
CA SER A 11 13.12 7.11 9.00
C SER A 11 13.00 7.10 7.47
N VAL A 12 11.78 7.27 6.99
CA VAL A 12 11.49 7.50 5.57
C VAL A 12 11.00 8.94 5.39
N GLY A 13 11.49 9.59 4.35
CA GLY A 13 11.10 10.97 4.04
C GLY A 13 9.77 11.12 3.32
N GLN A 14 9.03 10.03 3.13
CA GLN A 14 7.76 9.98 2.41
C GLN A 14 6.65 9.45 3.32
N LEU A 15 5.42 9.94 3.15
CA LEU A 15 4.26 9.54 3.95
C LEU A 15 3.67 8.21 3.49
N THR A 16 3.73 7.95 2.18
CA THR A 16 3.17 6.77 1.53
C THR A 16 4.14 6.28 0.47
N LEU A 17 4.31 4.97 0.35
CA LEU A 17 5.14 4.37 -0.68
C LEU A 17 4.31 4.11 -1.94
N VAL A 18 4.73 4.69 -3.05
CA VAL A 18 4.10 4.46 -4.36
C VAL A 18 4.88 3.34 -5.08
N PRO A 19 4.23 2.23 -5.50
CA PRO A 19 4.89 1.18 -6.25
C PRO A 19 5.61 1.70 -7.50
N GLY A 20 6.82 1.21 -7.76
CA GLY A 20 7.69 1.68 -8.84
C GLY A 20 8.55 2.90 -8.50
N LYS A 21 8.31 3.55 -7.34
CA LYS A 21 9.22 4.57 -6.81
C LYS A 21 10.10 3.98 -5.71
N PRO A 22 11.39 4.35 -5.63
CA PRO A 22 12.28 3.75 -4.64
C PRO A 22 11.85 4.11 -3.21
N LEU A 23 11.89 3.13 -2.33
CA LEU A 23 11.82 3.32 -0.89
C LEU A 23 13.17 3.91 -0.43
N LYS A 24 13.14 5.11 0.14
CA LYS A 24 14.33 5.79 0.65
C LYS A 24 14.33 5.74 2.17
N ILE A 25 15.35 5.12 2.74
CA ILE A 25 15.53 5.04 4.19
C ILE A 25 16.74 5.87 4.60
N GLN A 26 16.56 6.65 5.65
CA GLN A 26 17.60 7.48 6.26
C GLN A 26 17.78 7.09 7.74
N LEU A 27 19.02 7.12 8.18
CA LEU A 27 19.38 7.03 9.59
C LEU A 27 20.12 8.30 10.00
N GLN A 28 19.73 8.87 11.13
CA GLN A 28 20.48 9.90 11.78
C GLN A 28 20.89 9.43 13.19
N ASP A 29 22.16 9.16 13.38
CA ASP A 29 22.75 8.76 14.67
C ASP A 29 23.71 9.83 15.18
N ARG A 30 23.19 10.80 15.92
CA ARG A 30 23.98 11.94 16.43
C ARG A 30 25.07 11.55 17.40
N ASN A 31 24.86 10.45 18.12
CA ASN A 31 25.75 10.01 19.18
C ASN A 31 26.73 8.92 18.74
N LEU A 32 26.69 8.52 17.49
CA LEU A 32 27.43 7.36 16.96
C LEU A 32 27.20 6.08 17.78
N ALA A 33 26.06 5.98 18.45
CA ALA A 33 25.74 4.88 19.35
C ALA A 33 25.59 3.55 18.60
N VAL A 34 25.06 3.63 17.38
CA VAL A 34 24.80 2.49 16.50
C VAL A 34 25.89 2.35 15.44
N VAL A 35 26.28 3.47 14.86
CA VAL A 35 27.14 3.47 13.68
C VAL A 35 28.59 3.20 14.04
N GLY A 36 29.09 3.79 15.13
CA GLY A 36 30.47 3.59 15.56
C GLY A 36 31.48 3.85 14.43
N LYS A 37 32.11 2.78 13.97
CA LYS A 37 33.05 2.78 12.82
C LYS A 37 32.45 2.07 11.58
N ALA A 38 31.15 1.81 11.57
CA ALA A 38 30.53 1.12 10.45
C ALA A 38 30.60 1.98 9.18
N SER A 39 31.07 1.38 8.10
CA SER A 39 31.07 1.99 6.78
C SER A 39 29.75 1.81 6.05
N GLN A 40 28.96 0.83 6.47
CA GLN A 40 27.68 0.46 5.90
C GLN A 40 26.77 -0.09 6.99
N ILE A 41 25.47 0.14 6.85
CA ILE A 41 24.45 -0.30 7.78
C ILE A 41 23.45 -1.13 7.01
N GLU A 42 23.40 -2.42 7.30
CA GLU A 42 22.48 -3.33 6.65
C GLU A 42 21.08 -3.19 7.24
N VAL A 43 20.11 -2.94 6.37
CA VAL A 43 18.69 -2.80 6.68
C VAL A 43 17.93 -3.95 6.01
N ARG A 44 16.97 -4.49 6.74
CA ARG A 44 15.97 -5.45 6.27
C ARG A 44 14.68 -4.70 6.01
N VAL A 45 14.04 -4.98 4.88
CA VAL A 45 12.70 -4.49 4.53
C VAL A 45 11.82 -5.67 4.17
N TRP A 46 10.54 -5.64 4.57
CA TRP A 46 9.60 -6.71 4.26
C TRP A 46 8.16 -6.18 4.20
N THR A 47 7.29 -6.90 3.52
CA THR A 47 5.90 -6.53 3.28
C THR A 47 4.92 -7.51 3.91
N ASP A 48 3.67 -7.10 4.12
CA ASP A 48 2.59 -8.00 4.53
C ASP A 48 2.33 -9.09 3.49
N SER A 49 2.51 -8.80 2.20
CA SER A 49 2.43 -9.77 1.11
C SER A 49 3.57 -10.80 1.12
N GLY A 50 4.57 -10.61 1.99
CA GLY A 50 5.61 -11.57 2.34
C GLY A 50 6.85 -11.50 1.48
N ASP A 51 7.10 -10.39 0.80
CA ASP A 51 8.39 -10.12 0.18
C ASP A 51 9.39 -9.60 1.21
N GLU A 52 10.67 -9.89 1.04
CA GLU A 52 11.73 -9.57 1.99
C GLU A 52 13.04 -9.35 1.27
N GLU A 53 13.63 -8.17 1.49
CA GLU A 53 14.89 -7.77 0.87
C GLU A 53 15.83 -7.08 1.87
N PHE A 54 17.12 -7.08 1.53
CA PHE A 54 18.18 -6.46 2.31
C PHE A 54 18.97 -5.47 1.46
N PHE A 55 19.33 -4.33 2.05
CA PHE A 55 20.21 -3.37 1.41
C PHE A 55 21.03 -2.58 2.42
N ASN A 56 22.01 -1.84 1.94
CA ASN A 56 22.90 -1.09 2.79
C ASN A 56 22.63 0.41 2.72
N LEU A 57 22.57 1.04 3.89
CA LEU A 57 22.70 2.49 4.00
C LEU A 57 24.18 2.84 3.98
N ILE A 58 24.52 3.87 3.23
CA ILE A 58 25.87 4.43 3.11
C ILE A 58 25.91 5.83 3.72
N PRO A 59 27.10 6.32 4.17
CA PRO A 59 27.21 7.68 4.66
C PRO A 59 26.73 8.71 3.63
N PHE A 60 25.94 9.66 4.10
CA PHE A 60 25.46 10.75 3.26
C PHE A 60 26.50 11.88 3.19
N GLY A 61 27.14 12.02 2.03
CA GLY A 61 28.25 12.96 1.84
C GLY A 61 29.41 12.66 2.80
N ASP A 62 29.96 13.71 3.39
CA ASP A 62 31.04 13.59 4.39
C ASP A 62 30.54 13.37 5.83
N SER A 63 29.24 13.12 5.98
CA SER A 63 28.65 12.93 7.30
C SER A 63 29.05 11.59 7.91
N LYS A 64 29.44 11.62 9.18
CA LYS A 64 29.68 10.41 9.97
C LYS A 64 28.45 9.96 10.77
N THR A 65 27.39 10.76 10.77
CA THR A 65 26.21 10.56 11.60
C THR A 65 24.92 10.40 10.79
N LYS A 66 24.99 10.60 9.48
CA LYS A 66 23.84 10.45 8.56
C LYS A 66 24.17 9.40 7.52
N PHE A 67 23.25 8.48 7.35
CA PHE A 67 23.31 7.40 6.37
C PHE A 67 22.02 7.37 5.58
N GLU A 68 22.11 7.02 4.30
CA GLU A 68 20.94 6.84 3.48
C GLU A 68 21.11 5.68 2.50
N GLY A 69 20.01 5.14 2.08
CA GLY A 69 19.95 4.12 1.04
C GLY A 69 18.57 4.09 0.40
N GLN A 70 18.51 3.45 -0.73
CA GLN A 70 17.27 3.30 -1.46
C GLN A 70 17.12 1.88 -1.98
N MET A 71 15.89 1.38 -1.93
CA MET A 71 15.47 0.09 -2.45
C MET A 71 14.50 0.32 -3.60
N PRO A 72 14.74 -0.19 -4.82
CA PRO A 72 13.76 -0.18 -5.88
C PRO A 72 12.49 -0.92 -5.45
N THR A 73 11.33 -0.46 -5.90
CA THR A 73 10.07 -1.16 -5.67
C THR A 73 9.36 -1.47 -6.97
N ALA A 74 8.56 -2.53 -6.99
CA ALA A 74 7.70 -2.89 -8.10
C ALA A 74 6.36 -3.42 -7.59
N MET A 75 5.29 -3.21 -8.36
CA MET A 75 4.02 -3.87 -8.08
C MET A 75 4.09 -5.32 -8.56
N GLY A 76 3.77 -6.27 -7.68
CA GLY A 76 3.75 -7.67 -8.07
C GLY A 76 3.86 -8.65 -6.92
N LYS A 77 3.93 -9.92 -7.30
CA LYS A 77 4.16 -11.02 -6.36
C LYS A 77 5.62 -11.04 -5.94
N LYS A 78 5.87 -11.47 -4.70
CA LYS A 78 7.21 -11.58 -4.13
C LYS A 78 8.19 -12.36 -5.01
N VAL A 79 9.39 -11.82 -5.16
CA VAL A 79 10.54 -12.46 -5.80
C VAL A 79 11.73 -12.31 -4.87
N LYS A 80 12.12 -13.38 -4.24
CA LYS A 80 13.11 -13.36 -3.16
C LYS A 80 14.52 -13.10 -3.67
N GLY A 81 15.21 -12.10 -3.11
CA GLY A 81 16.63 -11.85 -3.33
C GLY A 81 16.98 -11.24 -4.70
N ASP A 82 16.05 -10.55 -5.33
CA ASP A 82 16.28 -9.83 -6.59
C ASP A 82 16.66 -8.36 -6.40
N HIS A 83 16.76 -7.92 -5.14
CA HIS A 83 17.03 -6.54 -4.75
C HIS A 83 15.97 -5.52 -5.21
N VAL A 84 14.75 -5.98 -5.42
CA VAL A 84 13.57 -5.16 -5.69
C VAL A 84 12.49 -5.56 -4.70
N LEU A 85 11.95 -4.62 -3.95
CA LEU A 85 10.85 -4.91 -3.04
C LEU A 85 9.53 -4.94 -3.83
N GLN A 86 8.92 -6.12 -3.93
CA GLN A 86 7.61 -6.26 -4.52
C GLN A 86 6.54 -5.91 -3.49
N VAL A 87 5.61 -5.05 -3.90
CA VAL A 87 4.52 -4.57 -3.06
C VAL A 87 3.18 -4.73 -3.78
N LEU A 88 2.12 -4.89 -3.01
CA LEU A 88 0.75 -4.83 -3.48
C LEU A 88 0.08 -3.56 -2.97
N GLY A 89 -0.99 -3.11 -3.61
CA GLY A 89 -1.79 -1.98 -3.12
C GLY A 89 -2.28 -2.24 -1.69
N SER A 90 -2.20 -1.23 -0.85
CA SER A 90 -2.56 -1.30 0.59
C SER A 90 -1.67 -2.18 1.47
N ASP A 91 -0.53 -2.66 0.98
CA ASP A 91 0.47 -3.32 1.82
C ASP A 91 1.02 -2.36 2.89
N VAL A 92 1.53 -2.94 3.95
CA VAL A 92 2.42 -2.25 4.88
C VAL A 92 3.84 -2.76 4.66
N VAL A 93 4.75 -1.85 4.42
CA VAL A 93 6.18 -2.13 4.33
C VAL A 93 6.81 -1.84 5.68
N TYR A 94 7.43 -2.84 6.26
CA TYR A 94 8.21 -2.72 7.49
C TYR A 94 9.69 -2.62 7.16
N TYR A 95 10.42 -1.93 8.01
CA TYR A 95 11.88 -1.83 7.90
C TYR A 95 12.53 -1.76 9.27
N ASP A 96 13.70 -2.37 9.37
CA ASP A 96 14.51 -2.41 10.59
C ASP A 96 15.98 -2.64 10.22
N PHE A 97 16.87 -2.53 11.17
CA PHE A 97 18.22 -3.06 11.02
C PHE A 97 18.17 -4.57 10.82
N SER A 98 19.06 -5.10 9.98
CA SER A 98 19.18 -6.55 9.86
C SER A 98 19.59 -7.19 11.19
N ASP A 99 19.16 -8.44 11.41
CA ASP A 99 19.51 -9.19 12.63
C ASP A 99 21.03 -9.28 12.80
N ARG A 100 21.75 -9.46 11.70
CA ARG A 100 23.22 -9.48 11.69
C ARG A 100 23.80 -8.16 12.17
N PHE A 101 23.29 -7.04 11.69
CA PHE A 101 23.76 -5.72 12.10
C PHE A 101 23.40 -5.44 13.56
N ARG A 102 22.19 -5.80 13.98
CA ARG A 102 21.74 -5.65 15.39
C ARG A 102 22.64 -6.40 16.34
N MET A 103 22.98 -7.66 16.05
CA MET A 103 23.89 -8.46 16.89
C MET A 103 25.29 -7.85 16.96
N THR A 104 25.84 -7.43 15.82
CA THR A 104 27.19 -6.86 15.76
C THR A 104 27.29 -5.52 16.50
N SER A 105 26.26 -4.70 16.37
CA SER A 105 26.18 -3.36 16.97
C SER A 105 25.55 -3.36 18.36
N LYS A 106 25.14 -4.54 18.89
CA LYS A 106 24.50 -4.71 20.20
C LYS A 106 23.24 -3.85 20.38
N ILE A 107 22.45 -3.70 19.35
CA ILE A 107 21.19 -2.95 19.39
C ILE A 107 20.12 -3.84 20.02
N THR A 108 19.63 -3.46 21.20
CA THR A 108 18.58 -4.18 21.94
C THR A 108 17.23 -3.51 21.86
N GLU A 109 17.19 -2.25 21.47
CA GLU A 109 15.96 -1.47 21.34
C GLU A 109 15.14 -1.90 20.14
N ASP A 110 13.82 -1.70 20.22
CA ASP A 110 12.92 -1.88 19.09
C ASP A 110 13.05 -0.68 18.15
N THR A 111 13.61 -0.92 16.98
CA THR A 111 13.82 0.09 15.93
C THR A 111 12.95 -0.13 14.71
N LYS A 112 12.07 -1.15 14.77
CA LYS A 112 11.12 -1.46 13.71
C LYS A 112 10.22 -0.26 13.40
N ALA A 113 10.12 0.09 12.14
CA ALA A 113 9.21 1.11 11.66
C ALA A 113 8.45 0.62 10.42
N ALA A 114 7.43 1.36 10.01
CA ALA A 114 6.57 0.97 8.90
C ALA A 114 6.13 2.17 8.06
N ILE A 115 5.79 1.89 6.80
CA ILE A 115 5.18 2.83 5.86
C ILE A 115 4.08 2.11 5.08
N ASN A 116 2.95 2.79 4.87
CA ASN A 116 1.88 2.25 4.06
C ASN A 116 2.19 2.37 2.57
N VAL A 117 1.80 1.37 1.80
CA VAL A 117 1.81 1.41 0.34
C VAL A 117 0.52 2.08 -0.13
N ALA A 118 0.63 2.88 -1.18
CA ALA A 118 -0.52 3.51 -1.83
C ALA A 118 -1.56 2.46 -2.24
N ALA A 119 -2.83 2.76 -1.97
CA ALA A 119 -3.93 1.91 -2.38
C ALA A 119 -4.18 2.02 -3.89
N ASP A 120 -4.72 0.95 -4.49
CA ASP A 120 -5.18 0.99 -5.86
C ASP A 120 -6.45 1.84 -5.96
N ALA A 121 -6.52 2.68 -6.99
CA ALA A 121 -7.73 3.41 -7.28
C ALA A 121 -8.80 2.49 -7.89
N GLU A 122 -10.04 2.64 -7.44
CA GLU A 122 -11.19 1.93 -8.03
C GLU A 122 -11.82 2.78 -9.14
N LEU A 123 -11.96 2.21 -10.32
CA LEU A 123 -12.59 2.84 -11.48
C LEU A 123 -13.93 2.21 -11.79
N TYR A 124 -14.98 3.01 -11.78
CA TYR A 124 -16.33 2.63 -12.16
C TYR A 124 -16.76 3.42 -13.38
N ALA A 125 -17.34 2.73 -14.35
CA ALA A 125 -17.95 3.35 -15.52
C ALA A 125 -19.35 2.80 -15.75
N SER A 126 -20.31 3.67 -16.04
CA SER A 126 -21.70 3.28 -16.31
C SER A 126 -22.35 4.25 -17.29
N SER A 127 -23.26 3.74 -18.13
CA SER A 127 -24.14 4.55 -18.96
C SER A 127 -25.30 5.18 -18.17
N GLY A 128 -25.53 4.71 -16.94
CA GLY A 128 -26.54 5.21 -16.01
C GLY A 128 -25.92 5.74 -14.71
N ARG A 129 -26.75 5.89 -13.67
CA ARG A 129 -26.27 6.28 -12.35
C ARG A 129 -25.31 5.21 -11.80
N ILE A 130 -24.15 5.64 -11.33
CA ILE A 130 -23.23 4.78 -10.59
C ILE A 130 -23.79 4.54 -9.19
N LEU A 131 -24.03 3.26 -8.89
CA LEU A 131 -24.56 2.84 -7.60
C LEU A 131 -23.48 2.91 -6.53
N SER A 132 -23.89 3.18 -5.29
CA SER A 132 -22.99 3.04 -4.13
C SER A 132 -22.63 1.56 -3.92
N LYS A 133 -21.61 1.30 -3.14
CA LYS A 133 -21.18 -0.07 -2.81
C LYS A 133 -22.30 -0.85 -2.11
N GLU A 134 -23.00 -0.19 -1.19
CA GLU A 134 -24.14 -0.74 -0.45
C GLU A 134 -25.30 -1.09 -1.39
N GLU A 135 -25.64 -0.19 -2.32
CA GLU A 135 -26.68 -0.46 -3.34
C GLU A 135 -26.29 -1.60 -4.29
N GLN A 136 -24.98 -1.79 -4.58
CA GLN A 136 -24.50 -2.90 -5.38
C GLN A 136 -24.61 -4.24 -4.63
N GLU A 137 -24.23 -4.24 -3.35
CA GLU A 137 -24.32 -5.42 -2.47
C GLU A 137 -25.79 -5.83 -2.27
N GLU A 138 -26.68 -4.87 -2.04
CA GLU A 138 -28.12 -5.11 -1.90
C GLU A 138 -28.72 -5.72 -3.17
N ARG A 139 -28.39 -5.18 -4.34
CA ARG A 139 -28.81 -5.74 -5.62
C ARG A 139 -28.23 -7.12 -5.91
N ALA A 140 -26.98 -7.36 -5.52
CA ALA A 140 -26.36 -8.67 -5.66
C ALA A 140 -27.08 -9.71 -4.78
N LEU A 141 -27.43 -9.32 -3.56
CA LEU A 141 -28.20 -10.15 -2.64
C LEU A 141 -29.61 -10.43 -3.16
N GLU A 142 -30.32 -9.39 -3.62
CA GLU A 142 -31.64 -9.56 -4.24
C GLU A 142 -31.61 -10.49 -5.46
N LYS A 143 -30.58 -10.37 -6.28
CA LYS A 143 -30.38 -11.26 -7.42
C LYS A 143 -30.18 -12.71 -6.97
N LEU A 144 -29.36 -12.92 -5.95
CA LEU A 144 -29.10 -14.26 -5.39
C LEU A 144 -30.38 -14.89 -4.82
N ILE A 145 -31.18 -14.11 -4.09
CA ILE A 145 -32.48 -14.56 -3.56
C ILE A 145 -33.42 -14.89 -4.69
N ARG A 146 -33.51 -14.06 -5.71
CA ARG A 146 -34.37 -14.27 -6.87
C ARG A 146 -33.97 -15.52 -7.67
N ASP A 147 -32.67 -15.75 -7.86
CA ASP A 147 -32.16 -16.94 -8.56
C ASP A 147 -32.42 -18.21 -7.75
N LYS A 148 -32.32 -18.17 -6.42
CA LYS A 148 -32.73 -19.28 -5.54
C LYS A 148 -34.26 -19.55 -5.61
N MET A 149 -35.09 -18.52 -5.55
CA MET A 149 -36.54 -18.65 -5.67
C MET A 149 -36.98 -19.21 -7.04
N LYS A 150 -36.29 -18.84 -8.11
CA LYS A 150 -36.52 -19.43 -9.43
C LYS A 150 -36.18 -20.91 -9.54
N MET A 151 -35.24 -21.39 -8.74
CA MET A 151 -34.92 -22.83 -8.67
C MET A 151 -35.99 -23.62 -7.90
N GLU A 152 -36.72 -22.99 -6.98
CA GLU A 152 -37.81 -23.65 -6.22
C GLU A 152 -39.16 -23.58 -6.98
N ASP A 153 -39.36 -22.56 -7.84
CA ASP A 153 -40.61 -22.31 -8.56
C ASP A 153 -40.51 -22.62 -10.07
N SER A 154 -40.09 -23.84 -10.44
CA SER A 154 -40.10 -24.26 -11.83
C SER A 154 -41.53 -24.52 -12.37
N LEU A 155 -42.58 -24.08 -11.67
CA LEU A 155 -43.99 -24.36 -12.01
C LEU A 155 -44.89 -23.14 -12.12
N ILE A 156 -44.46 -21.90 -11.94
CA ILE A 156 -45.33 -20.73 -12.11
C ILE A 156 -44.76 -19.74 -13.12
N SER A 157 -45.43 -19.75 -14.23
CA SER A 157 -45.55 -18.78 -15.33
C SER A 157 -44.90 -17.39 -15.14
N SER A 158 -44.05 -17.09 -16.12
CA SER A 158 -43.61 -15.77 -16.60
C SER A 158 -44.55 -14.61 -16.33
N VAL A 159 -44.27 -13.84 -15.27
CA VAL A 159 -44.63 -12.44 -15.21
C VAL A 159 -43.36 -11.64 -15.49
N ALA A 160 -43.37 -10.93 -16.61
CA ALA A 160 -42.32 -10.02 -17.02
C ALA A 160 -42.18 -8.88 -16.01
N LEU A 161 -41.38 -9.08 -14.98
CA LEU A 161 -40.80 -7.96 -14.23
C LEU A 161 -39.64 -7.45 -15.07
N GLY A 162 -39.75 -6.18 -15.47
CA GLY A 162 -38.72 -5.51 -16.25
C GLY A 162 -37.36 -5.77 -15.69
N THR A 163 -36.55 -6.49 -16.41
CA THR A 163 -35.14 -6.69 -16.12
C THR A 163 -34.45 -5.34 -16.18
N VAL A 164 -34.15 -4.75 -15.03
CA VAL A 164 -33.15 -3.71 -14.98
C VAL A 164 -31.83 -4.42 -15.27
N ARG A 165 -31.43 -4.49 -16.52
CA ARG A 165 -30.10 -4.90 -16.92
C ARG A 165 -29.13 -3.95 -16.23
N ALA A 166 -28.16 -4.48 -15.56
CA ALA A 166 -26.95 -3.73 -15.29
C ALA A 166 -26.39 -3.37 -16.67
N ASP A 167 -26.54 -2.10 -17.08
CA ASP A 167 -26.16 -1.66 -18.41
C ASP A 167 -24.62 -1.58 -18.48
N ASN A 168 -23.98 -2.72 -18.70
CA ASN A 168 -22.59 -2.77 -19.14
C ASN A 168 -22.49 -2.46 -20.66
N GLU A 169 -23.61 -2.20 -21.33
CA GLU A 169 -23.67 -1.86 -22.75
C GLU A 169 -23.86 -0.35 -22.89
N ILE A 170 -22.88 0.30 -23.51
CA ILE A 170 -22.93 1.72 -23.84
C ILE A 170 -23.50 1.87 -25.23
N LYS A 171 -24.64 2.56 -25.37
CA LYS A 171 -25.19 2.91 -26.68
C LYS A 171 -24.51 4.18 -27.21
N PRO A 172 -24.12 4.23 -28.48
CA PRO A 172 -23.60 5.46 -29.08
C PRO A 172 -24.54 6.64 -28.85
N GLY A 173 -23.98 7.79 -28.42
CA GLY A 173 -24.77 9.00 -28.12
C GLY A 173 -25.22 9.14 -26.66
N ASN A 174 -25.07 8.13 -25.84
CA ASN A 174 -25.35 8.23 -24.41
C ASN A 174 -24.12 8.76 -23.62
N ASN A 175 -24.40 9.44 -22.54
CA ASN A 175 -23.35 9.90 -21.61
C ASN A 175 -22.73 8.71 -20.87
N ILE A 176 -21.43 8.79 -20.64
CA ILE A 176 -20.71 7.86 -19.80
C ILE A 176 -20.43 8.59 -18.47
N ASN A 177 -20.89 7.99 -17.38
CA ASN A 177 -20.56 8.43 -16.04
C ASN A 177 -19.35 7.62 -15.55
N VAL A 178 -18.28 8.31 -15.16
CA VAL A 178 -17.07 7.71 -14.62
C VAL A 178 -16.88 8.19 -13.19
N ARG A 179 -16.60 7.24 -12.31
CA ARG A 179 -16.26 7.51 -10.91
C ARG A 179 -14.92 6.86 -10.59
N VAL A 180 -14.00 7.65 -10.06
CA VAL A 180 -12.73 7.20 -9.51
C VAL A 180 -12.82 7.32 -8.00
N ILE A 181 -12.44 6.28 -7.29
CA ILE A 181 -12.27 6.29 -5.82
C ILE A 181 -10.80 5.96 -5.57
N ASP A 182 -10.11 6.93 -5.00
CA ASP A 182 -8.71 6.82 -4.65
C ASP A 182 -8.56 7.36 -3.22
N PHE A 183 -8.35 6.46 -2.27
CA PHE A 183 -8.40 6.78 -0.84
C PHE A 183 -7.14 7.50 -0.36
N ASP A 184 -6.03 7.34 -1.02
CA ASP A 184 -4.74 7.91 -0.60
C ASP A 184 -4.40 9.23 -1.31
N GLN A 185 -5.08 9.55 -2.40
CA GLN A 185 -4.99 10.86 -3.07
C GLN A 185 -5.95 11.91 -2.49
N ASN A 186 -6.89 11.50 -1.65
CA ASN A 186 -7.82 12.42 -1.00
C ASN A 186 -7.18 13.05 0.26
N VAL A 187 -6.27 13.98 0.04
CA VAL A 187 -5.50 14.65 1.11
C VAL A 187 -6.20 15.86 1.72
N SER A 188 -7.37 16.27 1.21
CA SER A 188 -8.12 17.42 1.72
C SER A 188 -9.56 17.08 2.07
N THR A 189 -10.16 17.85 3.00
CA THR A 189 -11.60 17.77 3.31
C THR A 189 -12.47 18.35 2.20
N ASN A 190 -11.89 19.06 1.27
CA ASN A 190 -12.54 19.61 0.09
C ASN A 190 -12.33 18.68 -1.11
N ARG A 191 -13.24 18.74 -2.09
CA ARG A 191 -13.06 18.02 -3.36
C ARG A 191 -11.78 18.50 -4.04
N ASP A 192 -10.80 17.61 -4.14
CA ASP A 192 -9.62 17.87 -4.93
C ASP A 192 -10.03 17.91 -6.42
N ARG A 193 -9.57 18.93 -7.15
CA ARG A 193 -9.73 18.98 -8.61
C ARG A 193 -8.53 18.24 -9.20
N ILE A 194 -8.81 17.16 -9.88
CA ILE A 194 -7.84 16.44 -10.71
C ILE A 194 -7.70 17.21 -12.04
#